data_5dd6c0a7412f90681fed24bf696528fe
#
_entry.id   5dd6c0a7412f90681fed24bf696528fe
#
_cell.length_a   1.000
_cell.length_b   1.000
_cell.length_c   1.000
_cell.angle_alpha   90.00
_cell.angle_beta   90.00
_cell.angle_gamma   90.00
#
_symmetry.space_group_name_H-M   'P 1'
#
loop_
_entity.id
_entity.type
_entity.pdbx_description
1 polymer ?
#
loop_
_entity_poly.entity_id
_entity_poly.type
_entity_poly.pdbx_seq_one_letter_code
_entity_poly.pdbx_strand_id
1 'polypeptide(L)' 'MKTGDILILSGKTRHGKNRVREQGQLWKVVNIKGAMPNGPWPGGTEVAELETLDGKFWRIVSVTGDTDFDFHPQ' A
#
# COMPACT_ATOMS: atom_id res chain seq x y z
N MET A 1 0.38 8.99 7.07
CA MET A 1 -0.51 8.48 5.98
C MET A 1 -1.94 8.78 6.36
N LYS A 2 -2.70 9.39 5.48
CA LYS A 2 -4.10 9.79 5.70
C LYS A 2 -4.94 9.42 4.49
N THR A 3 -6.23 9.20 4.69
CA THR A 3 -7.17 9.02 3.59
C THR A 3 -7.12 10.23 2.65
N GLY A 4 -6.97 9.98 1.37
CA GLY A 4 -6.84 11.04 0.34
C GLY A 4 -5.41 11.34 -0.06
N ASP A 5 -4.43 10.89 0.71
CA ASP A 5 -3.02 11.10 0.36
C ASP A 5 -2.66 10.33 -0.92
N ILE A 6 -1.79 10.92 -1.72
CA ILE A 6 -1.21 10.26 -2.88
C ILE A 6 0.20 9.80 -2.47
N LEU A 7 0.47 8.53 -2.70
CA LEU A 7 1.75 7.92 -2.36
C LEU A 7 2.47 7.45 -3.61
N ILE A 8 3.79 7.49 -3.55
CA ILE A 8 4.65 6.89 -4.57
C ILE A 8 5.13 5.57 -3.99
N LEU A 9 4.81 4.47 -4.65
CA LEU A 9 5.28 3.13 -4.27
C LEU A 9 6.53 2.78 -5.05
N SER A 10 7.50 2.22 -4.36
CA SER A 10 8.67 1.60 -4.98
C SER A 10 8.80 0.18 -4.46
N GLY A 11 9.27 -0.72 -5.32
CA GLY A 11 9.40 -2.12 -4.96
C GLY A 11 10.66 -2.37 -4.15
N LYS A 12 10.54 -3.10 -3.04
CA LYS A 12 11.67 -3.58 -2.24
C LYS A 12 12.18 -4.91 -2.73
N THR A 13 11.26 -5.78 -3.13
CA THR A 13 11.56 -7.13 -3.61
C THR A 13 11.34 -7.18 -5.11
N ARG A 14 11.79 -8.26 -5.72
CA ARG A 14 11.53 -8.51 -7.13
C ARG A 14 10.03 -8.51 -7.44
N HIS A 15 9.24 -9.13 -6.55
CA HIS A 15 7.78 -9.15 -6.66
C HIS A 15 7.21 -7.74 -6.63
N GLY A 16 7.62 -6.94 -5.65
CA GLY A 16 7.16 -5.56 -5.52
C GLY A 16 7.54 -4.71 -6.72
N LYS A 17 8.77 -4.85 -7.22
CA LYS A 17 9.22 -4.13 -8.42
C LYS A 17 8.39 -4.49 -9.65
N ASN A 18 8.05 -5.76 -9.81
CA ASN A 18 7.21 -6.20 -10.92
C ASN A 18 5.80 -5.62 -10.84
N ARG A 19 5.23 -5.58 -9.64
CA ARG A 19 3.90 -5.02 -9.44
C ARG A 19 3.84 -3.53 -9.73
N VAL A 20 4.86 -2.78 -9.28
CA VAL A 20 4.95 -1.35 -9.57
C VAL A 20 5.07 -1.11 -11.07
N ARG A 21 5.85 -1.93 -11.77
CA ARG A 21 5.99 -1.84 -13.23
C ARG A 21 4.68 -2.09 -13.94
N GLU A 22 3.89 -3.07 -13.49
CA GLU A 22 2.62 -3.44 -14.12
C GLU A 22 1.48 -2.49 -13.79
N GLN A 23 1.44 -1.99 -12.56
CA GLN A 23 0.29 -1.28 -12.03
C GLN A 23 0.54 0.22 -11.81
N GLY A 24 1.79 0.66 -11.88
CA GLY A 24 2.16 2.05 -11.69
C GLY A 24 2.62 2.36 -10.27
N GLN A 25 3.17 3.56 -10.11
CA GLN A 25 3.78 4.02 -8.85
C GLN A 25 2.86 4.88 -8.00
N LEU A 26 1.89 5.56 -8.62
CA LEU A 26 1.03 6.50 -7.90
C LEU A 26 -0.22 5.82 -7.40
N TRP A 27 -0.43 5.92 -6.09
CA TRP A 27 -1.53 5.27 -5.40
C TRP A 27 -2.19 6.26 -4.45
N LYS A 28 -3.50 6.17 -4.34
CA LYS A 28 -4.29 7.00 -3.43
C LYS A 28 -4.71 6.17 -2.23
N VAL A 29 -4.56 6.74 -1.03
CA VAL A 29 -5.07 6.13 0.19
C VAL A 29 -6.58 6.32 0.23
N VAL A 30 -7.34 5.25 0.12
CA VAL A 30 -8.80 5.31 0.12
C VAL A 30 -9.40 5.01 1.48
N ASN A 31 -8.68 4.25 2.32
CA ASN A 31 -9.14 3.96 3.67
C ASN A 31 -7.96 3.51 4.53
N ILE A 32 -8.03 3.79 5.83
CA ILE A 32 -7.06 3.29 6.80
C ILE A 32 -7.85 2.52 7.85
N LYS A 33 -7.48 1.25 8.03
CA LYS A 33 -8.12 0.38 9.01
C LYS A 33 -7.20 0.21 10.19
N GLY A 34 -7.76 0.14 11.39
CA GLY A 34 -7.01 -0.21 12.58
C GLY A 34 -6.51 -1.65 12.52
N ALA A 35 -5.92 -2.09 13.63
CA ALA A 35 -5.34 -3.42 13.75
C ALA A 35 -6.25 -4.52 13.19
N MET A 36 -5.70 -5.39 12.36
CA MET A 36 -6.40 -6.54 11.80
C MET A 36 -5.79 -7.83 12.37
N PRO A 37 -6.34 -8.36 13.46
CA PRO A 37 -5.73 -9.54 14.11
C PRO A 37 -5.72 -10.79 13.25
N ASN A 38 -6.60 -10.89 12.27
CA ASN A 38 -6.70 -12.04 11.39
C ASN A 38 -6.11 -11.79 10.00
N GLY A 39 -5.40 -10.68 9.82
CA GLY A 39 -4.77 -10.35 8.54
C GLY A 39 -3.44 -11.10 8.35
N PRO A 40 -2.82 -10.96 7.16
CA PRO A 40 -1.53 -11.60 6.88
C PRO A 40 -0.36 -11.00 7.66
N TRP A 41 -0.57 -9.88 8.32
CA TRP A 41 0.45 -9.21 9.13
C TRP A 41 0.29 -9.58 10.60
N PRO A 42 1.34 -9.38 11.42
CA PRO A 42 1.25 -9.60 12.86
C PRO A 42 0.08 -8.84 13.49
N GLY A 43 -0.54 -9.43 14.47
CA GLY A 43 -1.68 -8.84 15.17
C GLY A 43 -1.36 -7.44 15.67
N GLY A 44 -2.30 -6.52 15.51
CA GLY A 44 -2.14 -5.14 15.90
C GLY A 44 -1.56 -4.23 14.81
N THR A 45 -1.29 -4.74 13.62
CA THR A 45 -0.77 -3.93 12.53
C THR A 45 -1.88 -3.12 11.87
N GLU A 46 -1.70 -1.80 11.82
CA GLU A 46 -2.55 -0.93 11.02
C GLU A 46 -2.34 -1.18 9.54
N VAL A 47 -3.40 -1.16 8.76
CA VAL A 47 -3.33 -1.36 7.31
C VAL A 47 -4.04 -0.24 6.58
N ALA A 48 -3.58 0.04 5.37
CA ALA A 48 -4.19 1.04 4.49
C ALA A 48 -4.63 0.37 3.19
N GLU A 49 -5.80 0.76 2.72
CA GLU A 49 -6.30 0.37 1.40
C GLU A 49 -5.87 1.44 0.41
N LEU A 50 -5.21 0.99 -0.65
CA LEU A 50 -4.72 1.87 -1.72
C LEU A 50 -5.37 1.50 -3.04
N GLU A 51 -5.61 2.52 -3.87
CA GLU A 51 -6.04 2.34 -5.25
C GLU A 51 -5.13 3.13 -6.17
N THR A 52 -4.93 2.64 -7.39
CA THR A 52 -4.31 3.45 -8.43
C THR A 52 -5.20 4.64 -8.76
N LEU A 53 -4.63 5.73 -9.31
CA LEU A 53 -5.39 6.94 -9.59
C LEU A 53 -6.53 6.72 -10.58
N ASP A 54 -6.41 5.72 -11.44
CA ASP A 54 -7.47 5.34 -12.38
C ASP A 54 -8.48 4.35 -11.80
N GLY A 55 -8.24 3.88 -10.57
CA GLY A 55 -9.13 2.94 -9.89
C GLY A 55 -9.08 1.49 -10.38
N LYS A 56 -8.15 1.16 -11.27
CA LYS A 56 -8.08 -0.18 -11.86
C LYS A 56 -7.52 -1.25 -10.91
N PHE A 57 -6.61 -0.85 -10.04
CA PHE A 57 -5.94 -1.77 -9.13
C PHE A 57 -6.11 -1.31 -7.70
N TRP A 58 -6.20 -2.26 -6.81
CA TRP A 58 -6.39 -2.06 -5.39
C TRP A 58 -5.45 -2.97 -4.62
N ARG A 59 -4.95 -2.50 -3.49
CA ARG A 59 -4.17 -3.35 -2.59
C ARG A 59 -4.24 -2.87 -1.15
N ILE A 60 -3.91 -3.76 -0.24
CA ILE A 60 -3.76 -3.45 1.18
C ILE A 60 -2.28 -3.52 1.52
N VAL A 61 -1.79 -2.49 2.23
CA VAL A 61 -0.39 -2.45 2.70
C VAL A 61 -0.37 -2.21 4.20
N SER A 62 0.69 -2.63 4.87
CA SER A 62 0.93 -2.29 6.27
C SER A 62 1.40 -0.84 6.35
N VAL A 63 0.78 -0.05 7.22
CA VAL A 63 1.14 1.36 7.41
C VAL A 63 2.55 1.52 7.97
N THR A 64 2.99 0.60 8.82
CA THR A 64 4.31 0.66 9.47
C THR A 64 5.43 0.14 8.58
N GLY A 65 5.13 -0.65 7.59
CA GLY A 65 6.12 -1.18 6.66
C GLY A 65 5.61 -2.42 5.97
N ASP A 66 5.72 -2.44 4.67
CA ASP A 66 5.31 -3.58 3.85
C ASP A 66 6.55 -4.38 3.45
N THR A 67 6.40 -5.68 3.25
CA THR A 67 7.50 -6.56 2.86
C THR A 67 8.01 -6.25 1.45
N ASP A 68 7.09 -5.90 0.55
CA ASP A 68 7.40 -5.76 -0.88
C ASP A 68 7.53 -4.33 -1.36
N PHE A 69 7.05 -3.35 -0.60
CA PHE A 69 6.97 -1.95 -1.05
C PHE A 69 7.47 -0.97 -0.02
N ASP A 70 8.14 0.07 -0.52
CA ASP A 70 8.31 1.33 0.18
C ASP A 70 7.29 2.31 -0.35
N PHE A 71 6.79 3.19 0.50
CA PHE A 71 5.88 4.24 0.06
C PHE A 71 6.32 5.57 0.62
N HIS A 72 6.24 6.59 -0.24
CA HIS A 72 6.64 7.94 0.09
C HIS A 72 5.50 8.90 -0.25
N PRO A 73 5.28 9.97 0.54
CA PRO A 73 4.32 11.00 0.18
C PRO A 73 4.71 11.63 -1.16
N GLN A 74 3.71 11.91 -1.96
CA GLN A 74 3.94 12.64 -3.19
C GLN A 74 4.34 14.09 -2.92
#